data_d55b884dafc2a3f374ddda3db005b9a9
#
_entry.id   d55b884dafc2a3f374ddda3db005b9a9
#
_cell.length_a   1.000
_cell.length_b   1.000
_cell.length_c   1.000
_cell.angle_alpha   90.00
_cell.angle_beta   90.00
_cell.angle_gamma   90.00
#
_symmetry.space_group_name_H-M   'P 1'
#
loop_
_entity.id
_entity.type
_entity.pdbx_description
1 polymer ?
#
loop_
_entity_poly.entity_id
_entity_poly.type
_entity_poly.pdbx_seq_one_letter_code
_entity_poly.pdbx_strand_id
1 'polypeptide(L)'
;MLLIKNGRVVDPKSGLDTQADVLVDGKKVVKIAENIEAGDAQVIDVTGLVVAPGLVDIHVHFREPGQTHKEDIHTGSLAAAAGGFTTVVMMANTNPTISDKETLEEVLTSAAKENIHVKSVATITKNFDGENLTDFKGLLEAGAVGFSDDGIPLTNAGIVKKAMELAKENNTFISLHEEDPDLNGILGFNENIAKKEFHICGATGVAEYSMIARDVMIAYDTQAHVHIQHLSKAESVKVVEFAQKLGAQVTAEVAPQHFSKTEDLLLSKGANAKMNPPLRLESDRQAVIEGLKSGVISVIATDHAPHHADEKNVDDVTKAPSGMTGLETSLSLGLTYLVEAGHLSLTELLKVMTSNPSDLYGFDAGYLAENGPADLVIFADKEKRQVTADFKSKAANSPFVGEELTGSVKYTICDGEIVYQA
;
A
#
# COMPACT_ATOMS: atom_id res chain seq x y z
N MET A 1 -23.18 20.81 -2.83
CA MET A 1 -23.18 19.85 -3.95
C MET A 1 -22.01 20.12 -4.88
N LEU A 2 -21.39 19.08 -5.41
CA LEU A 2 -20.32 19.12 -6.39
C LEU A 2 -20.74 18.30 -7.61
N LEU A 3 -20.63 18.84 -8.81
CA LEU A 3 -20.89 18.16 -10.07
C LEU A 3 -19.62 18.00 -10.88
N ILE A 4 -19.20 16.77 -11.06
CA ILE A 4 -18.04 16.37 -11.87
C ILE A 4 -18.57 16.02 -13.24
N LYS A 5 -18.20 16.77 -14.28
CA LYS A 5 -18.76 16.67 -15.63
C LYS A 5 -17.80 16.11 -16.65
N ASN A 6 -18.36 15.38 -17.62
CA ASN A 6 -17.67 14.94 -18.83
C ASN A 6 -16.49 13.99 -18.57
N GLY A 7 -16.49 13.25 -17.47
CA GLY A 7 -15.41 12.30 -17.15
C GLY A 7 -15.65 10.90 -17.75
N ARG A 8 -14.56 10.16 -17.96
CA ARG A 8 -14.64 8.71 -18.12
C ARG A 8 -14.74 8.08 -16.73
N VAL A 9 -15.93 7.66 -16.35
CA VAL A 9 -16.21 7.05 -15.05
C VAL A 9 -15.86 5.57 -15.12
N VAL A 10 -14.92 5.13 -14.25
CA VAL A 10 -14.46 3.75 -14.19
C VAL A 10 -14.63 3.24 -12.76
N ASP A 11 -15.50 2.24 -12.57
CA ASP A 11 -15.64 1.54 -11.28
C ASP A 11 -15.35 0.05 -11.44
N PRO A 12 -14.23 -0.45 -10.90
CA PRO A 12 -13.86 -1.86 -11.05
C PRO A 12 -14.79 -2.82 -10.31
N LYS A 13 -15.50 -2.36 -9.26
CA LYS A 13 -16.40 -3.21 -8.47
C LYS A 13 -17.68 -3.57 -9.23
N SER A 14 -18.26 -2.62 -9.94
CA SER A 14 -19.45 -2.84 -10.79
C SER A 14 -19.11 -3.20 -12.24
N GLY A 15 -17.87 -2.97 -12.67
CA GLY A 15 -17.44 -3.08 -14.06
C GLY A 15 -17.88 -1.90 -14.93
N LEU A 16 -18.25 -0.77 -14.33
CA LEU A 16 -18.61 0.45 -15.06
C LEU A 16 -17.38 1.05 -15.73
N ASP A 17 -17.49 1.37 -17.02
CA ASP A 17 -16.51 2.14 -17.80
C ASP A 17 -17.26 2.91 -18.90
N THR A 18 -17.61 4.16 -18.61
CA THR A 18 -18.44 4.97 -19.51
C THR A 18 -18.19 6.47 -19.34
N GLN A 19 -18.58 7.26 -20.33
CA GLN A 19 -18.65 8.71 -20.20
C GLN A 19 -19.88 9.08 -19.38
N ALA A 20 -19.68 9.78 -18.27
CA ALA A 20 -20.79 10.20 -17.40
C ALA A 20 -20.39 11.41 -16.54
N ASP A 21 -21.41 12.04 -15.98
CA ASP A 21 -21.28 13.02 -14.91
C ASP A 21 -21.50 12.32 -13.57
N VAL A 22 -20.85 12.83 -12.51
CA VAL A 22 -21.02 12.36 -11.13
C VAL A 22 -21.46 13.54 -10.27
N LEU A 23 -22.63 13.42 -9.66
CA LEU A 23 -23.16 14.42 -8.72
C LEU A 23 -22.93 13.93 -7.29
N VAL A 24 -22.30 14.79 -6.49
CA VAL A 24 -22.00 14.57 -5.08
C VAL A 24 -22.78 15.56 -4.23
N ASP A 25 -23.37 15.07 -3.14
CA ASP A 25 -24.00 15.90 -2.11
C ASP A 25 -23.57 15.43 -0.73
N GLY A 26 -22.90 16.31 0.01
CA GLY A 26 -22.22 15.92 1.24
C GLY A 26 -21.27 14.75 0.99
N LYS A 27 -21.32 13.75 1.85
CA LYS A 27 -20.44 12.58 1.79
C LYS A 27 -20.88 11.47 0.84
N LYS A 28 -21.86 11.71 -0.03
CA LYS A 28 -22.46 10.67 -0.88
C LYS A 28 -22.46 11.05 -2.36
N VAL A 29 -22.23 10.06 -3.19
CA VAL A 29 -22.54 10.13 -4.62
C VAL A 29 -24.04 9.97 -4.76
N VAL A 30 -24.73 10.99 -5.28
CA VAL A 30 -26.19 10.96 -5.40
C VAL A 30 -26.67 10.55 -6.76
N LYS A 31 -25.84 10.75 -7.80
CA LYS A 31 -26.20 10.36 -9.16
C LYS A 31 -25.00 10.16 -10.06
N ILE A 32 -25.07 9.14 -10.92
CA ILE A 32 -24.12 8.89 -12.01
C ILE A 32 -24.96 8.75 -13.29
N ALA A 33 -24.86 9.71 -14.20
CA ALA A 33 -25.63 9.70 -15.44
C ALA A 33 -24.99 10.65 -16.48
N GLU A 34 -25.35 10.47 -17.75
CA GLU A 34 -25.02 11.45 -18.78
C GLU A 34 -25.82 12.76 -18.59
N ASN A 35 -25.17 13.89 -18.83
CA ASN A 35 -25.81 15.21 -18.90
C ASN A 35 -26.62 15.61 -17.65
N ILE A 36 -26.04 15.54 -16.47
CA ILE A 36 -26.65 16.03 -15.23
C ILE A 36 -26.69 17.57 -15.28
N GLU A 37 -27.86 18.16 -15.03
CA GLU A 37 -27.99 19.62 -14.88
C GLU A 37 -27.35 20.09 -13.57
N ALA A 38 -26.55 21.15 -13.65
CA ALA A 38 -25.75 21.61 -12.52
C ALA A 38 -26.60 22.17 -11.36
N GLY A 39 -27.73 22.81 -11.67
CA GLY A 39 -28.48 23.56 -10.63
C GLY A 39 -27.57 24.54 -9.90
N ASP A 40 -27.55 24.45 -8.56
CA ASP A 40 -26.68 25.27 -7.69
C ASP A 40 -25.36 24.55 -7.32
N ALA A 41 -25.02 23.42 -7.95
CA ALA A 41 -23.79 22.69 -7.65
C ALA A 41 -22.55 23.41 -8.21
N GLN A 42 -21.45 23.36 -7.47
CA GLN A 42 -20.13 23.71 -8.01
C GLN A 42 -19.79 22.71 -9.13
N VAL A 43 -19.38 23.19 -10.28
CA VAL A 43 -19.05 22.36 -11.43
C VAL A 43 -17.55 22.26 -11.62
N ILE A 44 -17.07 21.01 -11.82
CA ILE A 44 -15.69 20.73 -12.27
C ILE A 44 -15.82 19.98 -13.59
N ASP A 45 -15.29 20.57 -14.66
CA ASP A 45 -15.18 19.92 -15.98
C ASP A 45 -13.91 19.08 -16.03
N VAL A 46 -14.09 17.78 -16.20
CA VAL A 46 -13.01 16.79 -16.24
C VAL A 46 -12.94 16.08 -17.60
N THR A 47 -13.26 16.80 -18.66
CA THR A 47 -13.17 16.31 -20.05
C THR A 47 -11.78 15.72 -20.32
N GLY A 48 -11.74 14.47 -20.77
CA GLY A 48 -10.50 13.74 -21.06
C GLY A 48 -9.81 13.12 -19.86
N LEU A 49 -10.40 13.23 -18.66
CA LEU A 49 -9.89 12.62 -17.44
C LEU A 49 -10.70 11.38 -17.05
N VAL A 50 -10.07 10.53 -16.27
CA VAL A 50 -10.72 9.38 -15.62
C VAL A 50 -11.22 9.81 -14.23
N VAL A 51 -12.45 9.41 -13.92
CA VAL A 51 -13.04 9.51 -12.57
C VAL A 51 -13.19 8.10 -12.04
N ALA A 52 -12.52 7.79 -10.94
CA ALA A 52 -12.51 6.47 -10.33
C ALA A 52 -12.77 6.57 -8.81
N PRO A 53 -13.07 5.46 -8.13
CA PRO A 53 -13.07 5.44 -6.66
C PRO A 53 -11.74 5.93 -6.12
N GLY A 54 -11.75 6.61 -4.99
CA GLY A 54 -10.54 6.97 -4.26
C GLY A 54 -9.68 5.74 -3.99
N LEU A 55 -8.37 5.88 -4.19
CA LEU A 55 -7.43 4.78 -3.97
C LEU A 55 -7.36 4.41 -2.50
N VAL A 56 -7.09 3.13 -2.21
CA VAL A 56 -6.97 2.58 -0.87
C VAL A 56 -5.60 1.96 -0.72
N ASP A 57 -4.81 2.43 0.25
CA ASP A 57 -3.49 1.89 0.56
C ASP A 57 -3.49 1.23 1.93
N ILE A 58 -3.15 -0.03 1.99
CA ILE A 58 -3.21 -0.81 3.23
C ILE A 58 -1.85 -0.97 3.92
N HIS A 59 -0.81 -0.27 3.43
CA HIS A 59 0.54 -0.40 3.95
C HIS A 59 1.32 0.93 3.83
N VAL A 60 1.24 1.77 4.89
CA VAL A 60 1.98 3.03 4.96
C VAL A 60 2.62 3.25 6.33
N HIS A 61 3.74 3.98 6.37
CA HIS A 61 4.49 4.32 7.58
C HIS A 61 4.47 5.83 7.82
N PHE A 62 3.48 6.33 8.55
CA PHE A 62 3.37 7.76 8.87
C PHE A 62 4.24 8.19 10.07
N ARG A 63 5.00 7.27 10.65
CA ARG A 63 6.06 7.55 11.63
C ARG A 63 5.62 8.24 12.92
N GLU A 64 4.36 8.51 13.13
CA GLU A 64 3.78 9.09 14.33
C GLU A 64 3.01 8.00 15.11
N PRO A 65 3.30 7.90 16.43
CA PRO A 65 4.14 8.75 17.25
C PRO A 65 5.66 8.49 17.13
N GLY A 66 6.44 9.46 17.58
CA GLY A 66 7.85 9.37 17.96
C GLY A 66 8.91 9.54 16.88
N GLN A 67 8.54 9.47 15.58
CA GLN A 67 9.49 9.64 14.47
C GLN A 67 9.05 10.76 13.50
N THR A 68 8.36 11.77 14.00
CA THR A 68 7.73 12.84 13.20
C THR A 68 8.71 13.73 12.43
N HIS A 69 10.01 13.59 12.67
CA HIS A 69 11.04 14.21 11.84
C HIS A 69 11.15 13.60 10.43
N LYS A 70 10.68 12.36 10.25
CA LYS A 70 10.66 11.65 8.96
C LYS A 70 9.35 11.88 8.22
N GLU A 71 8.25 11.73 8.92
CA GLU A 71 6.87 11.89 8.46
C GLU A 71 5.96 12.03 9.69
N ASP A 72 4.79 12.64 9.53
CA ASP A 72 3.71 12.62 10.50
C ASP A 72 2.37 12.31 9.81
N ILE A 73 1.32 12.10 10.60
CA ILE A 73 -0.01 11.76 10.06
C ILE A 73 -0.51 12.85 9.11
N HIS A 74 -0.22 14.12 9.40
CA HIS A 74 -0.66 15.23 8.57
C HIS A 74 0.03 15.24 7.20
N THR A 75 1.36 15.23 7.17
CA THR A 75 2.11 15.30 5.91
C THR A 75 1.97 14.01 5.09
N GLY A 76 1.87 12.86 5.75
CA GLY A 76 1.52 11.59 5.10
C GLY A 76 0.12 11.62 4.48
N SER A 77 -0.86 12.23 5.13
CA SER A 77 -2.21 12.41 4.58
C SER A 77 -2.23 13.35 3.38
N LEU A 78 -1.42 14.41 3.38
CA LEU A 78 -1.26 15.27 2.21
C LEU A 78 -0.62 14.51 1.03
N ALA A 79 0.40 13.68 1.29
CA ALA A 79 1.03 12.83 0.28
C ALA A 79 0.03 11.80 -0.29
N ALA A 80 -0.77 11.18 0.57
CA ALA A 80 -1.83 10.26 0.16
C ALA A 80 -2.86 10.95 -0.74
N ALA A 81 -3.37 12.11 -0.33
CA ALA A 81 -4.29 12.90 -1.14
C ALA A 81 -3.68 13.27 -2.51
N ALA A 82 -2.41 13.70 -2.55
CA ALA A 82 -1.72 14.02 -3.80
C ALA A 82 -1.50 12.78 -4.70
N GLY A 83 -1.41 11.58 -4.10
CA GLY A 83 -1.35 10.29 -4.80
C GLY A 83 -2.69 9.75 -5.27
N GLY A 84 -3.82 10.37 -4.89
CA GLY A 84 -5.17 9.92 -5.23
C GLY A 84 -5.81 8.99 -4.19
N PHE A 85 -5.16 8.80 -3.04
CA PHE A 85 -5.65 7.95 -1.96
C PHE A 85 -6.62 8.70 -1.05
N THR A 86 -7.76 8.09 -0.79
CA THR A 86 -8.78 8.59 0.16
C THR A 86 -8.79 7.78 1.46
N THR A 87 -8.22 6.59 1.45
CA THR A 87 -8.12 5.72 2.61
C THR A 87 -6.73 5.11 2.69
N VAL A 88 -6.11 5.18 3.88
CA VAL A 88 -4.81 4.55 4.16
C VAL A 88 -4.83 3.80 5.48
N VAL A 89 -4.01 2.75 5.59
CA VAL A 89 -3.80 1.97 6.81
C VAL A 89 -2.34 2.09 7.25
N MET A 90 -2.14 2.68 8.42
CA MET A 90 -0.81 2.85 9.02
C MET A 90 -0.33 1.55 9.66
N MET A 91 0.96 1.24 9.46
CA MET A 91 1.66 0.19 10.21
C MET A 91 2.00 0.64 11.62
N ALA A 92 2.11 -0.37 12.53
CA ALA A 92 2.24 -0.15 13.98
C ALA A 92 3.69 0.08 14.46
N ASN A 93 4.68 0.14 13.56
CA ASN A 93 6.11 0.27 13.87
C ASN A 93 6.55 1.71 14.20
N THR A 94 5.85 2.32 15.10
CA THR A 94 6.07 3.67 15.64
C THR A 94 6.89 3.64 16.95
N ASN A 95 7.08 4.77 17.63
CA ASN A 95 7.76 4.85 18.91
C ASN A 95 7.03 5.80 19.90
N PRO A 96 6.24 5.27 20.87
CA PRO A 96 6.03 3.84 21.13
C PRO A 96 5.32 3.13 19.98
N THR A 97 5.44 1.79 19.96
CA THR A 97 4.68 0.95 19.00
C THR A 97 3.20 0.97 19.36
N ILE A 98 2.33 0.77 18.36
CA ILE A 98 0.87 0.73 18.59
C ILE A 98 0.49 -0.65 19.15
N SER A 99 0.89 -0.92 20.41
CA SER A 99 0.73 -2.21 21.09
C SER A 99 -0.36 -2.22 22.17
N ASP A 100 -0.89 -1.06 22.50
CA ASP A 100 -1.90 -0.87 23.54
C ASP A 100 -2.96 0.15 23.10
N LYS A 101 -4.03 0.17 23.89
CA LYS A 101 -5.20 1.01 23.61
C LYS A 101 -4.87 2.51 23.68
N GLU A 102 -4.04 2.93 24.63
CA GLU A 102 -3.72 4.35 24.85
C GLU A 102 -2.97 4.92 23.63
N THR A 103 -1.94 4.22 23.16
CA THR A 103 -1.18 4.61 21.96
C THR A 103 -2.07 4.59 20.70
N LEU A 104 -2.94 3.59 20.57
CA LEU A 104 -3.87 3.51 19.42
C LEU A 104 -4.86 4.69 19.42
N GLU A 105 -5.46 5.00 20.58
CA GLU A 105 -6.42 6.11 20.71
C GLU A 105 -5.77 7.48 20.43
N GLU A 106 -4.50 7.68 20.80
CA GLU A 106 -3.71 8.87 20.44
C GLU A 106 -3.57 9.01 18.92
N VAL A 107 -3.14 7.93 18.26
CA VAL A 107 -2.99 7.88 16.80
C VAL A 107 -4.32 8.15 16.09
N LEU A 108 -5.39 7.48 16.49
CA LEU A 108 -6.71 7.67 15.88
C LEU A 108 -7.29 9.06 16.14
N THR A 109 -6.96 9.68 17.27
CA THR A 109 -7.33 11.08 17.56
C THR A 109 -6.63 12.08 16.64
N SER A 110 -5.36 11.81 16.30
CA SER A 110 -4.63 12.61 15.31
C SER A 110 -5.17 12.35 13.90
N ALA A 111 -5.37 11.09 13.52
CA ALA A 111 -5.93 10.67 12.25
C ALA A 111 -7.32 11.28 11.95
N ALA A 112 -8.17 11.42 12.97
CA ALA A 112 -9.52 11.99 12.83
C ALA A 112 -9.55 13.49 12.43
N LYS A 113 -8.40 14.16 12.46
CA LYS A 113 -8.28 15.59 12.07
C LYS A 113 -7.94 15.76 10.58
N GLU A 114 -7.58 14.68 9.92
CA GLU A 114 -7.13 14.71 8.54
C GLU A 114 -8.30 14.68 7.55
N ASN A 115 -8.02 15.13 6.33
CA ASN A 115 -9.02 15.25 5.27
C ASN A 115 -9.21 13.96 4.46
N ILE A 116 -8.52 12.88 4.84
CA ILE A 116 -8.68 11.53 4.28
C ILE A 116 -8.93 10.54 5.41
N HIS A 117 -9.34 9.33 5.06
CA HIS A 117 -9.56 8.26 6.05
C HIS A 117 -8.23 7.59 6.42
N VAL A 118 -7.66 7.95 7.56
CA VAL A 118 -6.48 7.29 8.10
C VAL A 118 -6.90 6.26 9.14
N LYS A 119 -6.56 5.00 8.90
CA LYS A 119 -6.78 3.85 9.78
C LYS A 119 -5.44 3.35 10.31
N SER A 120 -5.46 2.49 11.32
CA SER A 120 -4.24 1.91 11.87
C SER A 120 -4.43 0.43 12.19
N VAL A 121 -3.42 -0.38 11.89
CA VAL A 121 -3.27 -1.69 12.51
C VAL A 121 -2.66 -1.51 13.91
N ALA A 122 -2.78 -2.54 14.75
CA ALA A 122 -2.02 -2.67 15.98
C ALA A 122 -0.94 -3.76 15.80
N THR A 123 0.01 -3.86 16.74
CA THR A 123 1.02 -4.92 16.71
C THR A 123 0.41 -6.28 17.03
N ILE A 124 0.97 -7.35 16.48
CA ILE A 124 0.64 -8.73 16.81
C ILE A 124 1.22 -9.06 18.19
N THR A 125 2.51 -8.71 18.41
CA THR A 125 3.20 -8.94 19.67
C THR A 125 3.49 -7.62 20.39
N LYS A 126 3.55 -7.67 21.73
CA LYS A 126 3.79 -6.48 22.55
C LYS A 126 5.17 -5.90 22.25
N ASN A 127 5.20 -4.66 21.79
CA ASN A 127 6.45 -3.95 21.45
C ASN A 127 7.36 -4.73 20.49
N PHE A 128 6.79 -5.56 19.61
CA PHE A 128 7.53 -6.43 18.69
C PHE A 128 8.45 -7.44 19.38
N ASP A 129 8.07 -7.93 20.58
CA ASP A 129 8.91 -8.89 21.33
C ASP A 129 8.91 -10.31 20.74
N GLY A 130 8.01 -10.61 19.77
CA GLY A 130 7.90 -11.91 19.14
C GLY A 130 7.41 -13.05 20.04
N GLU A 131 7.01 -12.76 21.27
CA GLU A 131 6.67 -13.76 22.30
C GLU A 131 5.28 -13.56 22.91
N ASN A 132 4.90 -12.32 23.22
CA ASN A 132 3.69 -12.01 23.96
C ASN A 132 2.66 -11.33 23.05
N LEU A 133 1.56 -12.01 22.74
CA LEU A 133 0.48 -11.45 21.93
C LEU A 133 -0.17 -10.24 22.63
N THR A 134 -0.60 -9.27 21.83
CA THR A 134 -1.38 -8.12 22.28
C THR A 134 -2.83 -8.52 22.57
N ASP A 135 -3.60 -7.62 23.16
CA ASP A 135 -5.04 -7.81 23.38
C ASP A 135 -5.83 -7.49 22.10
N PHE A 136 -5.92 -8.46 21.19
CA PHE A 136 -6.62 -8.29 19.90
C PHE A 136 -8.03 -7.75 20.06
N LYS A 137 -8.80 -8.34 20.99
CA LYS A 137 -10.17 -7.91 21.22
C LYS A 137 -10.26 -6.47 21.69
N GLY A 138 -9.48 -6.10 22.71
CA GLY A 138 -9.48 -4.74 23.25
C GLY A 138 -8.98 -3.71 22.24
N LEU A 139 -8.00 -4.06 21.38
CA LEU A 139 -7.49 -3.19 20.34
C LEU A 139 -8.49 -3.02 19.17
N LEU A 140 -9.20 -4.07 18.76
CA LEU A 140 -10.29 -3.95 17.78
C LEU A 140 -11.44 -3.09 18.30
N GLU A 141 -11.84 -3.27 19.57
CA GLU A 141 -12.84 -2.43 20.22
C GLU A 141 -12.40 -0.96 20.32
N ALA A 142 -11.10 -0.70 20.41
CA ALA A 142 -10.51 0.64 20.40
C ALA A 142 -10.35 1.25 18.98
N GLY A 143 -10.57 0.45 17.92
CA GLY A 143 -10.57 0.94 16.54
C GLY A 143 -9.41 0.49 15.65
N ALA A 144 -8.56 -0.47 16.10
CA ALA A 144 -7.61 -1.12 15.20
C ALA A 144 -8.38 -1.85 14.08
N VAL A 145 -7.84 -1.82 12.85
CA VAL A 145 -8.47 -2.48 11.70
C VAL A 145 -7.86 -3.83 11.35
N GLY A 146 -6.75 -4.20 11.98
CA GLY A 146 -6.01 -5.44 11.78
C GLY A 146 -4.75 -5.47 12.64
N PHE A 147 -3.87 -6.45 12.40
CA PHE A 147 -2.66 -6.64 13.18
C PHE A 147 -1.46 -6.93 12.30
N SER A 148 -0.33 -6.30 12.60
CA SER A 148 0.94 -6.52 11.91
C SER A 148 2.13 -6.17 12.79
N ASP A 149 3.16 -7.03 12.77
CA ASP A 149 4.50 -6.71 13.27
C ASP A 149 5.41 -6.32 12.10
N ASP A 150 4.88 -5.54 11.15
CA ASP A 150 5.62 -5.16 9.94
C ASP A 150 7.03 -4.62 10.24
N GLY A 151 7.99 -5.09 9.44
CA GLY A 151 9.42 -4.83 9.58
C GLY A 151 10.13 -5.70 10.62
N ILE A 152 9.40 -6.46 11.46
CA ILE A 152 9.96 -7.40 12.45
C ILE A 152 9.31 -8.78 12.25
N PRO A 153 9.97 -9.69 11.51
CA PRO A 153 9.39 -11.00 11.19
C PRO A 153 9.14 -11.87 12.43
N LEU A 154 8.00 -12.54 12.47
CA LEU A 154 7.68 -13.47 13.55
C LEU A 154 8.32 -14.84 13.32
N THR A 155 9.49 -15.08 13.94
CA THR A 155 10.26 -16.32 13.75
C THR A 155 9.67 -17.51 14.47
N ASN A 156 8.95 -17.30 15.58
CA ASN A 156 8.35 -18.37 16.38
C ASN A 156 7.02 -18.86 15.77
N ALA A 157 7.04 -20.00 15.10
CA ALA A 157 5.86 -20.62 14.48
C ALA A 157 4.70 -20.88 15.47
N GLY A 158 5.00 -21.14 16.76
CA GLY A 158 3.99 -21.34 17.78
C GLY A 158 3.25 -20.05 18.14
N ILE A 159 3.94 -18.91 18.11
CA ILE A 159 3.33 -17.58 18.30
C ILE A 159 2.49 -17.22 17.08
N VAL A 160 3.01 -17.44 15.86
CA VAL A 160 2.27 -17.21 14.62
C VAL A 160 0.95 -18.00 14.62
N LYS A 161 1.00 -19.30 14.96
CA LYS A 161 -0.21 -20.13 15.05
C LYS A 161 -1.23 -19.56 16.03
N LYS A 162 -0.81 -19.19 17.23
CA LYS A 162 -1.68 -18.58 18.24
C LYS A 162 -2.25 -17.23 17.77
N ALA A 163 -1.44 -16.39 17.11
CA ALA A 163 -1.90 -15.14 16.56
C ALA A 163 -2.98 -15.34 15.48
N MET A 164 -2.79 -16.32 14.59
CA MET A 164 -3.78 -16.69 13.57
C MET A 164 -5.08 -17.21 14.18
N GLU A 165 -5.00 -18.10 15.19
CA GLU A 165 -6.16 -18.61 15.92
C GLU A 165 -6.92 -17.46 16.59
N LEU A 166 -6.21 -16.54 17.26
CA LEU A 166 -6.79 -15.38 17.92
C LEU A 166 -7.41 -14.38 16.91
N ALA A 167 -6.76 -14.15 15.78
CA ALA A 167 -7.31 -13.33 14.71
C ALA A 167 -8.63 -13.89 14.17
N LYS A 168 -8.68 -15.20 13.92
CA LYS A 168 -9.90 -15.89 13.48
C LYS A 168 -11.02 -15.79 14.52
N GLU A 169 -10.73 -16.00 15.82
CA GLU A 169 -11.71 -15.86 16.91
C GLU A 169 -12.32 -14.46 16.97
N ASN A 170 -11.57 -13.45 16.57
CA ASN A 170 -12.01 -12.06 16.58
C ASN A 170 -12.49 -11.55 15.20
N ASN A 171 -12.69 -12.43 14.21
CA ASN A 171 -13.12 -12.11 12.85
C ASN A 171 -12.23 -11.06 12.17
N THR A 172 -10.93 -11.16 12.36
CA THR A 172 -9.91 -10.32 11.75
C THR A 172 -8.82 -11.18 11.09
N PHE A 173 -7.76 -10.56 10.61
CA PHE A 173 -6.62 -11.23 10.03
C PHE A 173 -5.31 -10.62 10.53
N ILE A 174 -4.20 -11.30 10.27
CA ILE A 174 -2.86 -10.77 10.50
C ILE A 174 -2.16 -10.53 9.17
N SER A 175 -1.35 -9.48 9.12
CA SER A 175 -0.53 -9.10 7.96
C SER A 175 0.94 -9.28 8.32
N LEU A 176 1.70 -10.04 7.51
CA LEU A 176 3.03 -10.52 7.86
C LEU A 176 4.10 -10.05 6.89
N HIS A 177 5.16 -9.46 7.45
CA HIS A 177 6.43 -9.20 6.78
C HIS A 177 7.31 -10.45 6.88
N GLU A 178 7.67 -11.02 5.73
CA GLU A 178 8.26 -12.35 5.64
C GLU A 178 9.72 -12.28 5.18
N GLU A 179 10.64 -12.04 6.10
CA GLU A 179 12.09 -12.06 5.86
C GLU A 179 12.81 -12.72 7.04
N ASP A 180 13.05 -14.04 6.96
CA ASP A 180 13.72 -14.79 8.04
C ASP A 180 15.10 -14.21 8.33
N PRO A 181 15.35 -13.64 9.53
CA PRO A 181 16.59 -12.97 9.85
C PRO A 181 17.79 -13.91 9.90
N ASP A 182 17.60 -15.22 10.18
CA ASP A 182 18.68 -16.20 10.24
C ASP A 182 19.20 -16.59 8.84
N LEU A 183 18.40 -16.29 7.79
CA LEU A 183 18.74 -16.56 6.39
C LEU A 183 19.16 -15.31 5.61
N ASN A 184 19.06 -14.13 6.21
CA ASN A 184 19.41 -12.86 5.60
C ASN A 184 20.83 -12.40 5.99
N GLY A 185 21.47 -11.70 5.03
CA GLY A 185 22.62 -10.85 5.31
C GLY A 185 22.20 -9.40 5.56
N ILE A 186 22.88 -8.44 4.93
CA ILE A 186 22.53 -7.02 5.06
C ILE A 186 21.23 -6.75 4.28
N LEU A 187 20.23 -6.29 5.01
CA LEU A 187 18.91 -5.98 4.47
C LEU A 187 18.94 -4.82 3.44
N GLY A 188 17.99 -4.84 2.52
CA GLY A 188 17.85 -3.84 1.47
C GLY A 188 18.77 -4.04 0.26
N PHE A 189 19.57 -5.10 0.26
CA PHE A 189 20.44 -5.51 -0.85
C PHE A 189 20.09 -6.93 -1.26
N ASN A 190 19.62 -7.13 -2.49
CA ASN A 190 19.46 -8.49 -3.01
C ASN A 190 20.81 -9.22 -3.06
N GLU A 191 20.83 -10.50 -2.73
CA GLU A 191 22.05 -11.33 -2.61
C GLU A 191 22.98 -11.24 -3.82
N ASN A 192 22.43 -11.15 -5.03
CA ASN A 192 23.21 -11.12 -6.26
C ASN A 192 24.00 -9.81 -6.39
N ILE A 193 23.35 -8.64 -6.34
CA ILE A 193 24.02 -7.35 -6.44
C ILE A 193 24.91 -7.08 -5.21
N ALA A 194 24.49 -7.51 -4.02
CA ALA A 194 25.27 -7.42 -2.79
C ALA A 194 26.65 -8.07 -2.93
N LYS A 195 26.66 -9.31 -3.44
CA LYS A 195 27.91 -10.06 -3.66
C LYS A 195 28.74 -9.46 -4.78
N LYS A 196 28.11 -9.12 -5.91
CA LYS A 196 28.80 -8.72 -7.14
C LYS A 196 29.41 -7.33 -7.03
N GLU A 197 28.67 -6.35 -6.54
CA GLU A 197 29.03 -4.93 -6.59
C GLU A 197 29.51 -4.39 -5.23
N PHE A 198 28.95 -4.91 -4.12
CA PHE A 198 29.25 -4.41 -2.78
C PHE A 198 30.14 -5.35 -1.95
N HIS A 199 30.39 -6.58 -2.42
CA HIS A 199 31.22 -7.60 -1.74
C HIS A 199 30.73 -7.93 -0.32
N ILE A 200 29.41 -7.93 -0.11
CA ILE A 200 28.72 -8.25 1.15
C ILE A 200 27.73 -9.41 0.96
N CYS A 201 27.26 -9.99 2.06
CA CYS A 201 26.12 -10.89 2.06
C CYS A 201 24.83 -10.05 2.08
N GLY A 202 23.97 -10.21 1.09
CA GLY A 202 22.67 -9.53 0.98
C GLY A 202 21.50 -10.36 1.51
N ALA A 203 20.30 -9.83 1.35
CA ALA A 203 19.05 -10.51 1.67
C ALA A 203 18.75 -11.59 0.63
N THR A 204 18.62 -12.82 1.08
CA THR A 204 18.38 -13.97 0.23
C THR A 204 16.90 -14.12 -0.14
N GLY A 205 16.63 -14.76 -1.28
CA GLY A 205 15.24 -15.09 -1.62
C GLY A 205 14.65 -16.14 -0.70
N VAL A 206 15.47 -17.10 -0.23
CA VAL A 206 15.02 -18.17 0.66
C VAL A 206 14.49 -17.65 1.99
N ALA A 207 15.00 -16.53 2.49
CA ALA A 207 14.50 -15.89 3.69
C ALA A 207 13.01 -15.50 3.57
N GLU A 208 12.60 -15.05 2.39
CA GLU A 208 11.20 -14.67 2.11
C GLU A 208 10.32 -15.92 1.88
N TYR A 209 10.60 -16.71 0.85
CA TYR A 209 9.67 -17.78 0.47
C TYR A 209 9.61 -18.95 1.45
N SER A 210 10.64 -19.22 2.26
CA SER A 210 10.58 -20.28 3.27
C SER A 210 9.71 -19.89 4.45
N MET A 211 9.76 -18.62 4.87
CA MET A 211 8.92 -18.09 5.92
C MET A 211 7.46 -18.03 5.49
N ILE A 212 7.18 -17.53 4.27
CA ILE A 212 5.85 -17.59 3.66
C ILE A 212 5.33 -19.03 3.62
N ALA A 213 6.15 -20.00 3.19
CA ALA A 213 5.74 -21.40 3.10
C ALA A 213 5.30 -21.97 4.46
N ARG A 214 6.01 -21.61 5.53
CA ARG A 214 5.63 -21.95 6.91
C ARG A 214 4.27 -21.37 7.25
N ASP A 215 4.09 -20.08 7.03
CA ASP A 215 2.95 -19.32 7.57
C ASP A 215 1.66 -19.57 6.78
N VAL A 216 1.73 -19.75 5.47
CA VAL A 216 0.55 -20.15 4.69
C VAL A 216 0.08 -21.58 5.01
N MET A 217 0.98 -22.49 5.45
CA MET A 217 0.59 -23.81 5.91
C MET A 217 -0.03 -23.77 7.31
N ILE A 218 0.40 -22.86 8.17
CA ILE A 218 -0.26 -22.60 9.47
C ILE A 218 -1.65 -21.99 9.21
N ALA A 219 -1.77 -21.05 8.27
CA ALA A 219 -3.07 -20.49 7.87
C ALA A 219 -4.02 -21.58 7.33
N TYR A 220 -3.50 -22.53 6.53
CA TYR A 220 -4.28 -23.69 6.06
C TYR A 220 -4.77 -24.56 7.22
N ASP A 221 -3.92 -24.88 8.21
CA ASP A 221 -4.27 -25.70 9.37
C ASP A 221 -5.31 -25.01 10.27
N THR A 222 -5.09 -23.73 10.56
CA THR A 222 -5.98 -22.95 11.45
C THR A 222 -7.23 -22.44 10.76
N GLN A 223 -7.26 -22.40 9.43
CA GLN A 223 -8.29 -21.75 8.62
C GLN A 223 -8.47 -20.27 9.01
N ALA A 224 -7.39 -19.64 9.47
CA ALA A 224 -7.32 -18.19 9.67
C ALA A 224 -6.97 -17.47 8.36
N HIS A 225 -7.38 -16.23 8.23
CA HIS A 225 -6.94 -15.40 7.11
C HIS A 225 -5.58 -14.77 7.43
N VAL A 226 -4.64 -14.89 6.52
CA VAL A 226 -3.34 -14.22 6.55
C VAL A 226 -3.14 -13.38 5.29
N HIS A 227 -2.59 -12.20 5.46
CA HIS A 227 -2.16 -11.35 4.36
C HIS A 227 -0.64 -11.30 4.32
N ILE A 228 -0.05 -11.60 3.17
CA ILE A 228 1.41 -11.58 2.97
C ILE A 228 1.80 -10.25 2.35
N GLN A 229 2.62 -9.49 3.06
CA GLN A 229 3.07 -8.17 2.64
C GLN A 229 4.10 -8.25 1.51
N HIS A 230 4.13 -7.24 0.65
CA HIS A 230 5.13 -6.86 -0.36
C HIS A 230 5.95 -8.01 -0.98
N LEU A 231 5.29 -8.99 -1.62
CA LEU A 231 5.97 -10.09 -2.31
C LEU A 231 7.03 -9.57 -3.29
N SER A 232 8.23 -10.15 -3.22
CA SER A 232 9.36 -9.76 -4.08
C SER A 232 9.94 -10.89 -4.93
N LYS A 233 9.70 -12.17 -4.60
CA LYS A 233 10.33 -13.33 -5.23
C LYS A 233 9.35 -14.17 -6.06
N ALA A 234 9.85 -14.73 -7.16
CA ALA A 234 9.08 -15.65 -8.01
C ALA A 234 8.62 -16.91 -7.24
N GLU A 235 9.46 -17.41 -6.35
CA GLU A 235 9.14 -18.56 -5.51
C GLU A 235 8.03 -18.22 -4.51
N SER A 236 8.05 -17.01 -3.94
CA SER A 236 7.00 -16.52 -3.02
C SER A 236 5.63 -16.50 -3.69
N VAL A 237 5.54 -16.00 -4.91
CA VAL A 237 4.28 -16.01 -5.69
C VAL A 237 3.76 -17.44 -5.87
N LYS A 238 4.64 -18.39 -6.20
CA LYS A 238 4.26 -19.81 -6.37
C LYS A 238 3.80 -20.45 -5.07
N VAL A 239 4.43 -20.10 -3.95
CA VAL A 239 4.04 -20.62 -2.62
C VAL A 239 2.65 -20.10 -2.23
N VAL A 240 2.39 -18.81 -2.43
CA VAL A 240 1.05 -18.23 -2.19
C VAL A 240 0.01 -18.90 -3.10
N GLU A 241 0.28 -19.02 -4.41
CA GLU A 241 -0.60 -19.68 -5.36
C GLU A 241 -0.92 -21.15 -4.94
N PHE A 242 0.10 -21.88 -4.52
CA PHE A 242 -0.07 -23.26 -4.03
C PHE A 242 -0.99 -23.29 -2.79
N ALA A 243 -0.77 -22.41 -1.81
CA ALA A 243 -1.59 -22.37 -0.61
C ALA A 243 -3.06 -22.00 -0.91
N GLN A 244 -3.28 -21.02 -1.81
CA GLN A 244 -4.63 -20.66 -2.27
C GLN A 244 -5.33 -21.85 -2.95
N LYS A 245 -4.62 -22.61 -3.80
CA LYS A 245 -5.15 -23.81 -4.45
C LYS A 245 -5.47 -24.94 -3.47
N LEU A 246 -4.76 -25.02 -2.34
CA LEU A 246 -5.11 -25.94 -1.24
C LEU A 246 -6.34 -25.48 -0.45
N GLY A 247 -6.80 -24.25 -0.60
CA GLY A 247 -7.91 -23.67 0.15
C GLY A 247 -7.52 -22.91 1.42
N ALA A 248 -6.25 -22.55 1.59
CA ALA A 248 -5.83 -21.63 2.64
C ALA A 248 -6.40 -20.22 2.37
N GLN A 249 -6.80 -19.54 3.43
CA GLN A 249 -7.28 -18.15 3.36
C GLN A 249 -6.08 -17.21 3.33
N VAL A 250 -5.51 -17.01 2.14
CA VAL A 250 -4.30 -16.23 1.92
C VAL A 250 -4.53 -15.16 0.87
N THR A 251 -4.23 -13.91 1.21
CA THR A 251 -4.11 -12.79 0.29
C THR A 251 -2.68 -12.27 0.28
N ALA A 252 -2.30 -11.54 -0.75
CA ALA A 252 -0.96 -10.97 -0.84
C ALA A 252 -0.97 -9.62 -1.55
N GLU A 253 -0.01 -8.80 -1.19
CA GLU A 253 0.26 -7.51 -1.84
C GLU A 253 1.62 -7.47 -2.52
N VAL A 254 1.79 -6.48 -3.38
CA VAL A 254 3.07 -6.10 -3.97
C VAL A 254 3.24 -4.59 -3.90
N ALA A 255 4.46 -4.13 -3.59
CA ALA A 255 4.76 -2.71 -3.66
C ALA A 255 5.09 -2.29 -5.11
N PRO A 256 4.72 -1.06 -5.52
CA PRO A 256 4.96 -0.55 -6.88
C PRO A 256 6.40 -0.68 -7.34
N GLN A 257 7.34 -0.59 -6.43
CA GLN A 257 8.77 -0.71 -6.67
C GLN A 257 9.15 -2.10 -7.20
N HIS A 258 8.53 -3.17 -6.66
CA HIS A 258 8.86 -4.55 -7.00
C HIS A 258 8.38 -4.95 -8.41
N PHE A 259 7.29 -4.37 -8.93
CA PHE A 259 6.90 -4.63 -10.31
C PHE A 259 7.49 -3.66 -11.32
N SER A 260 8.04 -2.52 -10.88
CA SER A 260 8.56 -1.49 -11.77
C SER A 260 10.08 -1.52 -11.96
N LYS A 261 10.84 -1.98 -10.96
CA LYS A 261 12.32 -1.90 -10.95
C LYS A 261 12.98 -3.22 -10.54
N THR A 262 14.28 -3.30 -10.83
CA THR A 262 15.17 -4.41 -10.46
C THR A 262 16.27 -3.94 -9.53
N GLU A 263 17.06 -4.87 -8.99
CA GLU A 263 18.18 -4.61 -8.09
C GLU A 263 19.21 -3.59 -8.63
N ASP A 264 19.34 -3.49 -9.96
CA ASP A 264 20.28 -2.56 -10.61
C ASP A 264 19.99 -1.08 -10.28
N LEU A 265 18.74 -0.76 -9.87
CA LEU A 265 18.38 0.60 -9.46
C LEU A 265 19.26 1.11 -8.31
N LEU A 266 19.70 0.21 -7.44
CA LEU A 266 20.59 0.52 -6.32
C LEU A 266 21.91 1.16 -6.78
N LEU A 267 22.44 0.78 -7.95
CA LEU A 267 23.71 1.33 -8.49
C LEU A 267 23.57 2.81 -8.90
N SER A 268 22.40 3.21 -9.35
CA SER A 268 22.16 4.57 -9.86
C SER A 268 21.52 5.51 -8.83
N LYS A 269 20.74 4.96 -7.90
CA LYS A 269 19.95 5.73 -6.90
C LYS A 269 20.42 5.55 -5.46
N GLY A 270 21.40 4.65 -5.23
CA GLY A 270 22.02 4.45 -3.92
C GLY A 270 20.97 4.16 -2.82
N ALA A 271 21.11 4.83 -1.70
CA ALA A 271 20.24 4.65 -0.54
C ALA A 271 18.73 4.85 -0.83
N ASN A 272 18.38 5.67 -1.82
CA ASN A 272 16.98 5.87 -2.19
C ASN A 272 16.33 4.65 -2.87
N ALA A 273 17.14 3.70 -3.37
CA ALA A 273 16.65 2.43 -3.92
C ALA A 273 16.70 1.27 -2.91
N LYS A 274 17.12 1.53 -1.67
CA LYS A 274 17.21 0.52 -0.62
C LYS A 274 15.86 0.35 0.09
N MET A 275 15.30 -0.87 0.05
CA MET A 275 14.04 -1.23 0.71
C MET A 275 14.06 -2.70 1.17
N ASN A 276 13.12 -3.10 2.02
CA ASN A 276 12.92 -4.46 2.51
C ASN A 276 11.50 -4.95 2.18
N PRO A 277 11.35 -6.12 1.53
CA PRO A 277 12.41 -6.88 0.88
C PRO A 277 13.05 -6.09 -0.27
N PRO A 278 14.31 -6.41 -0.66
CA PRO A 278 15.00 -5.63 -1.68
C PRO A 278 14.40 -5.84 -3.07
N LEU A 279 14.66 -4.89 -3.96
CA LEU A 279 14.44 -5.08 -5.39
C LEU A 279 15.22 -6.30 -5.87
N ARG A 280 14.57 -7.14 -6.67
CA ARG A 280 15.10 -8.44 -7.10
C ARG A 280 15.51 -8.44 -8.58
N LEU A 281 15.72 -9.63 -9.13
CA LEU A 281 16.07 -9.82 -10.54
C LEU A 281 14.85 -9.57 -11.46
N GLU A 282 15.10 -9.39 -12.75
CA GLU A 282 14.05 -9.23 -13.76
C GLU A 282 13.08 -10.42 -13.79
N SER A 283 13.58 -11.65 -13.57
CA SER A 283 12.72 -12.84 -13.46
C SER A 283 11.72 -12.77 -12.30
N ASP A 284 12.12 -12.18 -11.19
CA ASP A 284 11.27 -11.98 -10.02
C ASP A 284 10.23 -10.88 -10.29
N ARG A 285 10.68 -9.76 -10.89
CA ARG A 285 9.81 -8.66 -11.32
C ARG A 285 8.70 -9.16 -12.25
N GLN A 286 9.05 -9.98 -13.24
CA GLN A 286 8.06 -10.58 -14.14
C GLN A 286 7.11 -11.53 -13.41
N ALA A 287 7.60 -12.30 -12.45
CA ALA A 287 6.76 -13.22 -11.68
C ALA A 287 5.73 -12.50 -10.81
N VAL A 288 6.08 -11.36 -10.19
CA VAL A 288 5.09 -10.56 -9.42
C VAL A 288 4.07 -9.90 -10.33
N ILE A 289 4.45 -9.48 -11.55
CA ILE A 289 3.51 -8.99 -12.57
C ILE A 289 2.53 -10.10 -12.97
N GLU A 290 3.01 -11.31 -13.25
CA GLU A 290 2.14 -12.46 -13.55
C GLU A 290 1.26 -12.83 -12.33
N GLY A 291 1.76 -12.66 -11.09
CA GLY A 291 0.99 -12.80 -9.86
C GLY A 291 -0.20 -11.83 -9.79
N LEU A 292 -0.01 -10.57 -10.19
CA LEU A 292 -1.09 -9.57 -10.29
C LEU A 292 -2.10 -9.96 -11.38
N LYS A 293 -1.63 -10.35 -12.57
CA LYS A 293 -2.49 -10.77 -13.69
C LYS A 293 -3.35 -12.00 -13.38
N SER A 294 -2.79 -12.96 -12.67
CA SER A 294 -3.49 -14.18 -12.27
C SER A 294 -4.40 -14.01 -11.05
N GLY A 295 -4.28 -12.89 -10.32
CA GLY A 295 -5.00 -12.62 -9.07
C GLY A 295 -4.44 -13.33 -7.85
N VAL A 296 -3.28 -13.99 -7.94
CA VAL A 296 -2.54 -14.55 -6.80
C VAL A 296 -2.11 -13.41 -5.87
N ILE A 297 -1.61 -12.32 -6.45
CA ILE A 297 -1.42 -11.04 -5.77
C ILE A 297 -2.66 -10.20 -6.04
N SER A 298 -3.36 -9.84 -4.99
CA SER A 298 -4.66 -9.17 -5.08
C SER A 298 -4.65 -7.69 -4.76
N VAL A 299 -3.53 -7.16 -4.24
CA VAL A 299 -3.41 -5.77 -3.78
C VAL A 299 -2.08 -5.16 -4.24
N ILE A 300 -2.13 -3.89 -4.62
CA ILE A 300 -0.97 -3.01 -4.70
C ILE A 300 -1.03 -2.08 -3.50
N ALA A 301 -0.04 -2.17 -2.61
CA ALA A 301 0.14 -1.30 -1.46
C ALA A 301 1.52 -0.67 -1.52
N THR A 302 1.67 0.60 -1.10
CA THR A 302 2.88 1.36 -1.44
C THR A 302 4.10 1.02 -0.63
N ASP A 303 3.92 0.52 0.58
CA ASP A 303 4.99 0.48 1.59
C ASP A 303 5.67 1.86 1.68
N HIS A 304 4.84 2.92 1.75
CA HIS A 304 5.35 4.28 1.86
C HIS A 304 6.15 4.43 3.14
N ALA A 305 7.48 4.43 3.01
CA ALA A 305 8.43 4.39 4.12
C ALA A 305 9.39 5.62 4.09
N PRO A 306 8.93 6.78 4.54
CA PRO A 306 9.69 8.03 4.53
C PRO A 306 10.85 8.00 5.51
N HIS A 307 11.96 8.62 5.07
CA HIS A 307 13.17 8.83 5.85
C HIS A 307 13.70 10.25 5.65
N HIS A 308 14.24 10.84 6.72
CA HIS A 308 14.87 12.16 6.63
C HIS A 308 16.07 12.16 5.68
N ALA A 309 16.31 13.27 5.00
CA ALA A 309 17.39 13.37 4.02
C ALA A 309 18.77 13.00 4.62
N ASP A 310 19.06 13.39 5.85
CA ASP A 310 20.33 13.08 6.51
C ASP A 310 20.52 11.57 6.76
N GLU A 311 19.44 10.80 6.88
CA GLU A 311 19.51 9.35 7.04
C GLU A 311 19.80 8.63 5.71
N LYS A 312 19.40 9.25 4.59
CA LYS A 312 19.63 8.73 3.22
C LYS A 312 20.91 9.24 2.58
N ASN A 313 21.36 10.44 2.92
CA ASN A 313 22.59 11.05 2.38
C ASN A 313 23.82 10.57 3.17
N VAL A 314 24.17 9.30 3.03
CA VAL A 314 25.31 8.67 3.69
C VAL A 314 26.33 8.20 2.67
N ASP A 315 27.63 8.28 3.02
CA ASP A 315 28.71 7.80 2.15
C ASP A 315 28.68 6.28 1.95
N ASP A 316 28.25 5.56 2.99
CA ASP A 316 28.13 4.11 2.99
C ASP A 316 26.65 3.69 2.91
N VAL A 317 26.21 3.33 1.72
CA VAL A 317 24.83 2.91 1.45
C VAL A 317 24.38 1.73 2.32
N THR A 318 25.31 0.90 2.81
CA THR A 318 24.97 -0.24 3.67
C THR A 318 24.39 0.21 5.00
N LYS A 319 24.72 1.41 5.47
CA LYS A 319 24.26 2.01 6.74
C LYS A 319 22.96 2.79 6.60
N ALA A 320 22.54 3.11 5.37
CA ALA A 320 21.27 3.81 5.18
C ALA A 320 20.10 2.93 5.64
N PRO A 321 19.05 3.50 6.25
CA PRO A 321 17.82 2.76 6.51
C PRO A 321 17.15 2.35 5.20
N SER A 322 16.47 1.20 5.20
CA SER A 322 15.63 0.75 4.11
C SER A 322 14.28 1.49 4.11
N GLY A 323 13.72 1.73 2.94
CA GLY A 323 12.45 2.40 2.74
C GLY A 323 12.54 3.51 1.70
N MET A 324 11.43 3.74 1.00
CA MET A 324 11.25 4.80 0.03
C MET A 324 9.82 5.35 0.06
N THR A 325 9.64 6.60 -0.35
CA THR A 325 8.29 7.17 -0.49
C THR A 325 7.58 6.58 -1.69
N GLY A 326 6.30 6.25 -1.57
CA GLY A 326 5.53 5.54 -2.61
C GLY A 326 4.20 6.18 -3.00
N LEU A 327 3.50 6.86 -2.07
CA LEU A 327 2.12 7.32 -2.26
C LEU A 327 1.94 8.19 -3.52
N GLU A 328 2.78 9.19 -3.72
CA GLU A 328 2.64 10.17 -4.81
C GLU A 328 3.09 9.66 -6.19
N THR A 329 3.64 8.44 -6.26
CA THR A 329 4.11 7.81 -7.51
C THR A 329 3.39 6.51 -7.84
N SER A 330 2.66 5.91 -6.90
CA SER A 330 2.06 4.57 -7.03
C SER A 330 1.15 4.42 -8.25
N LEU A 331 0.16 5.31 -8.41
CA LEU A 331 -0.75 5.28 -9.57
C LEU A 331 0.01 5.42 -10.89
N SER A 332 0.96 6.36 -10.95
CA SER A 332 1.76 6.59 -12.16
C SER A 332 2.66 5.39 -12.50
N LEU A 333 3.22 4.70 -11.49
CA LEU A 333 3.98 3.47 -11.69
C LEU A 333 3.08 2.35 -12.22
N GLY A 334 1.88 2.19 -11.66
CA GLY A 334 0.89 1.24 -12.15
C GLY A 334 0.48 1.51 -13.60
N LEU A 335 0.19 2.77 -13.93
CA LEU A 335 -0.16 3.17 -15.30
C LEU A 335 1.00 2.92 -16.27
N THR A 336 2.23 3.27 -15.90
CA THR A 336 3.42 3.14 -16.77
C THR A 336 3.82 1.67 -16.96
N TYR A 337 4.00 0.93 -15.86
CA TYR A 337 4.63 -0.40 -15.90
C TYR A 337 3.63 -1.55 -16.04
N LEU A 338 2.34 -1.32 -15.79
CA LEU A 338 1.33 -2.36 -15.91
C LEU A 338 0.33 -2.07 -17.03
N VAL A 339 -0.21 -0.85 -17.13
CA VAL A 339 -1.24 -0.55 -18.15
C VAL A 339 -0.61 -0.22 -19.51
N GLU A 340 0.30 0.75 -19.59
CA GLU A 340 0.96 1.14 -20.84
C GLU A 340 1.80 -0.03 -21.40
N ALA A 341 2.40 -0.83 -20.51
CA ALA A 341 3.13 -2.04 -20.88
C ALA A 341 2.22 -3.21 -21.31
N GLY A 342 0.90 -3.09 -21.19
CA GLY A 342 -0.07 -4.11 -21.63
C GLY A 342 -0.20 -5.33 -20.73
N HIS A 343 0.23 -5.24 -19.48
CA HIS A 343 0.10 -6.32 -18.49
C HIS A 343 -1.29 -6.35 -17.85
N LEU A 344 -1.86 -5.19 -17.53
CA LEU A 344 -3.20 -5.02 -16.97
C LEU A 344 -4.00 -4.00 -17.79
N SER A 345 -5.32 -4.12 -17.81
CA SER A 345 -6.21 -3.03 -18.19
C SER A 345 -6.28 -1.97 -17.08
N LEU A 346 -6.78 -0.77 -17.41
CA LEU A 346 -7.00 0.27 -16.40
C LEU A 346 -7.94 -0.20 -15.28
N THR A 347 -9.00 -0.92 -15.63
CA THR A 347 -9.97 -1.44 -14.66
C THR A 347 -9.33 -2.48 -13.72
N GLU A 348 -8.45 -3.35 -14.23
CA GLU A 348 -7.72 -4.32 -13.40
C GLU A 348 -6.72 -3.62 -12.48
N LEU A 349 -5.99 -2.60 -12.95
CA LEU A 349 -5.13 -1.80 -12.09
C LEU A 349 -5.93 -1.14 -10.97
N LEU A 350 -7.02 -0.45 -11.31
CA LEU A 350 -7.86 0.21 -10.31
C LEU A 350 -8.43 -0.79 -9.30
N LYS A 351 -8.81 -2.00 -9.73
CA LYS A 351 -9.33 -3.04 -8.85
C LYS A 351 -8.36 -3.38 -7.71
N VAL A 352 -7.08 -3.56 -8.03
CA VAL A 352 -6.04 -3.92 -7.04
C VAL A 352 -5.57 -2.73 -6.19
N MET A 353 -5.98 -1.51 -6.53
CA MET A 353 -5.71 -0.28 -5.79
C MET A 353 -6.95 0.33 -5.11
N THR A 354 -8.14 -0.25 -5.26
CA THR A 354 -9.39 0.30 -4.71
C THR A 354 -10.23 -0.78 -4.04
N SER A 355 -11.03 -1.53 -4.80
CA SER A 355 -12.01 -2.48 -4.26
C SER A 355 -11.35 -3.67 -3.55
N ASN A 356 -10.26 -4.24 -4.07
CA ASN A 356 -9.61 -5.38 -3.43
C ASN A 356 -9.06 -5.07 -2.04
N PRO A 357 -8.21 -4.00 -1.83
CA PRO A 357 -7.75 -3.66 -0.50
C PRO A 357 -8.90 -3.22 0.43
N SER A 358 -9.93 -2.58 -0.10
CA SER A 358 -11.13 -2.22 0.67
C SER A 358 -11.91 -3.46 1.14
N ASP A 359 -12.15 -4.43 0.24
CA ASP A 359 -12.87 -5.67 0.55
C ASP A 359 -12.08 -6.52 1.56
N LEU A 360 -10.74 -6.53 1.52
CA LEU A 360 -9.88 -7.23 2.48
C LEU A 360 -10.12 -6.75 3.92
N TYR A 361 -10.26 -5.45 4.11
CA TYR A 361 -10.50 -4.83 5.42
C TYR A 361 -11.99 -4.62 5.75
N GLY A 362 -12.89 -4.86 4.79
CA GLY A 362 -14.32 -4.60 4.96
C GLY A 362 -14.68 -3.12 5.04
N PHE A 363 -13.92 -2.24 4.37
CA PHE A 363 -14.19 -0.81 4.36
C PHE A 363 -15.35 -0.44 3.42
N ASP A 364 -16.15 0.55 3.81
CA ASP A 364 -17.12 1.21 2.91
C ASP A 364 -16.37 2.22 2.03
N ALA A 365 -15.50 1.72 1.14
CA ALA A 365 -14.60 2.51 0.28
C ALA A 365 -14.24 1.73 -1.00
N GLY A 366 -13.53 2.36 -1.92
CA GLY A 366 -12.96 1.71 -3.10
C GLY A 366 -13.96 1.29 -4.17
N TYR A 367 -15.14 1.91 -4.18
CA TYR A 367 -16.17 1.72 -5.20
C TYR A 367 -16.92 3.02 -5.51
N LEU A 368 -17.56 3.09 -6.67
CA LEU A 368 -18.31 4.24 -7.13
C LEU A 368 -19.74 3.82 -7.49
N ALA A 369 -20.70 4.18 -6.65
CA ALA A 369 -22.11 3.86 -6.85
C ALA A 369 -23.03 4.97 -6.28
N GLU A 370 -24.24 5.08 -6.80
CA GLU A 370 -25.27 5.96 -6.20
C GLU A 370 -25.54 5.53 -4.75
N ASN A 371 -25.60 6.49 -3.84
CA ASN A 371 -25.65 6.37 -2.39
C ASN A 371 -24.38 5.78 -1.74
N GLY A 372 -23.32 5.52 -2.50
CA GLY A 372 -22.00 5.14 -2.04
C GLY A 372 -21.20 6.34 -1.48
N PRO A 373 -19.99 6.10 -0.96
CA PRO A 373 -19.12 7.15 -0.46
C PRO A 373 -18.68 8.11 -1.57
N ALA A 374 -18.57 9.39 -1.24
CA ALA A 374 -18.08 10.41 -2.16
C ALA A 374 -16.54 10.54 -2.08
N ASP A 375 -15.88 9.41 -2.26
CA ASP A 375 -14.43 9.26 -2.25
C ASP A 375 -13.96 8.94 -3.67
N LEU A 376 -13.29 9.90 -4.31
CA LEU A 376 -13.01 9.86 -5.74
C LEU A 376 -11.57 10.30 -6.02
N VAL A 377 -10.96 9.69 -7.03
CA VAL A 377 -9.76 10.21 -7.67
C VAL A 377 -10.05 10.58 -9.12
N ILE A 378 -9.55 11.74 -9.56
CA ILE A 378 -9.66 12.22 -10.94
C ILE A 378 -8.25 12.41 -11.48
N PHE A 379 -7.94 11.73 -12.58
CA PHE A 379 -6.59 11.72 -13.12
C PHE A 379 -6.55 11.65 -14.65
N ALA A 380 -5.46 12.12 -15.23
CA ALA A 380 -5.13 11.93 -16.63
C ALA A 380 -4.36 10.62 -16.80
N ASP A 381 -4.95 9.64 -17.49
CA ASP A 381 -4.38 8.27 -17.63
C ASP A 381 -3.28 8.17 -18.70
N LYS A 382 -3.10 9.20 -19.53
CA LYS A 382 -2.13 9.23 -20.65
C LYS A 382 -1.15 10.39 -20.60
N GLU A 383 -1.31 11.31 -19.66
CA GLU A 383 -0.40 12.44 -19.50
C GLU A 383 0.95 11.95 -18.97
N LYS A 384 2.03 12.33 -19.62
CA LYS A 384 3.38 12.07 -19.13
C LYS A 384 3.86 13.23 -18.28
N ARG A 385 4.43 12.90 -17.14
CA ARG A 385 5.02 13.88 -16.22
C ARG A 385 6.39 13.43 -15.72
N GLN A 386 7.28 14.38 -15.53
CA GLN A 386 8.54 14.11 -14.84
C GLN A 386 8.30 14.13 -13.33
N VAL A 387 8.78 13.11 -12.64
CA VAL A 387 8.75 13.06 -11.17
C VAL A 387 9.76 14.06 -10.63
N THR A 388 9.30 15.01 -9.85
CA THR A 388 10.16 16.00 -9.15
C THR A 388 10.32 15.60 -7.67
N ALA A 389 11.23 16.28 -6.96
CA ALA A 389 11.39 16.09 -5.52
C ALA A 389 10.41 16.96 -4.69
N ASP A 390 9.48 17.64 -5.34
CA ASP A 390 8.45 18.46 -4.69
C ASP A 390 7.26 17.59 -4.28
N PHE A 391 7.49 16.75 -3.27
CA PHE A 391 6.47 15.89 -2.68
C PHE A 391 5.69 16.60 -1.57
N LYS A 392 4.47 16.18 -1.33
CA LYS A 392 3.67 16.59 -0.16
C LYS A 392 4.09 15.85 1.10
N SER A 393 4.63 14.64 0.96
CA SER A 393 5.37 13.97 2.03
C SER A 393 6.48 14.86 2.56
N LYS A 394 6.75 14.79 3.85
CA LYS A 394 7.87 15.47 4.50
C LYS A 394 9.22 14.99 3.97
N ALA A 395 9.27 13.75 3.47
CA ALA A 395 10.46 13.12 2.93
C ALA A 395 10.40 13.02 1.39
N ALA A 396 11.59 13.10 0.77
CA ALA A 396 11.75 12.99 -0.68
C ALA A 396 12.66 11.81 -1.09
N ASN A 397 12.74 10.77 -0.26
CA ASN A 397 13.55 9.58 -0.52
C ASN A 397 12.89 8.64 -1.54
N SER A 398 12.66 9.16 -2.75
CA SER A 398 12.12 8.41 -3.89
C SER A 398 13.20 8.14 -4.94
N PRO A 399 13.39 6.90 -5.38
CA PRO A 399 14.32 6.60 -6.47
C PRO A 399 13.81 7.07 -7.83
N PHE A 400 12.52 7.41 -7.93
CA PHE A 400 11.86 7.79 -9.18
C PHE A 400 12.05 9.25 -9.56
N VAL A 401 12.62 10.08 -8.69
CA VAL A 401 12.91 11.49 -9.00
C VAL A 401 13.77 11.59 -10.27
N GLY A 402 13.28 12.38 -11.24
CA GLY A 402 13.87 12.56 -12.56
C GLY A 402 13.35 11.59 -13.63
N GLU A 403 12.52 10.61 -13.27
CA GLU A 403 11.89 9.71 -14.26
C GLU A 403 10.63 10.34 -14.87
N GLU A 404 10.35 10.01 -16.12
CA GLU A 404 9.08 10.32 -16.78
C GLU A 404 8.12 9.16 -16.59
N LEU A 405 6.98 9.43 -15.95
CA LEU A 405 5.92 8.45 -15.72
C LEU A 405 4.61 8.89 -16.38
N THR A 406 3.80 7.91 -16.76
CA THR A 406 2.46 8.11 -17.29
C THR A 406 1.45 8.22 -16.16
N GLY A 407 0.56 9.20 -16.25
CA GLY A 407 -0.52 9.45 -15.30
C GLY A 407 -0.24 10.60 -14.34
N SER A 408 -1.27 11.40 -14.10
CA SER A 408 -1.21 12.58 -13.22
C SER A 408 -2.54 12.74 -12.50
N VAL A 409 -2.53 12.70 -11.17
CA VAL A 409 -3.70 13.02 -10.35
C VAL A 409 -4.01 14.50 -10.49
N LYS A 410 -5.27 14.83 -10.76
CA LYS A 410 -5.76 16.20 -10.90
C LYS A 410 -6.59 16.63 -9.71
N TYR A 411 -7.44 15.74 -9.21
CA TYR A 411 -8.23 15.96 -7.99
C TYR A 411 -8.31 14.69 -7.18
N THR A 412 -8.32 14.86 -5.86
CA THR A 412 -8.75 13.84 -4.91
C THR A 412 -9.89 14.42 -4.09
N ILE A 413 -10.98 13.69 -4.00
CA ILE A 413 -12.19 14.08 -3.28
C ILE A 413 -12.41 13.02 -2.21
N CYS A 414 -12.53 13.44 -0.96
CA CYS A 414 -12.80 12.57 0.17
C CYS A 414 -13.98 13.15 0.96
N ASP A 415 -14.93 12.31 1.34
CA ASP A 415 -16.16 12.75 2.00
C ASP A 415 -16.89 13.89 1.22
N GLY A 416 -16.72 13.92 -0.11
CA GLY A 416 -17.32 14.93 -0.99
C GLY A 416 -16.61 16.30 -1.04
N GLU A 417 -15.51 16.44 -0.34
CA GLU A 417 -14.69 17.66 -0.32
C GLU A 417 -13.43 17.47 -1.17
N ILE A 418 -12.99 18.50 -1.88
CA ILE A 418 -11.75 18.46 -2.64
C ILE A 418 -10.58 18.57 -1.65
N VAL A 419 -9.87 17.46 -1.42
CA VAL A 419 -8.73 17.40 -0.50
C VAL A 419 -7.38 17.60 -1.20
N TYR A 420 -7.36 17.44 -2.54
CA TYR A 420 -6.21 17.74 -3.38
C TYR A 420 -6.65 18.26 -4.74
N GLN A 421 -5.94 19.25 -5.25
CA GLN A 421 -6.03 19.79 -6.61
C GLN A 421 -4.62 20.11 -7.12
N ALA A 422 -4.23 19.58 -8.32
CA ALA A 422 -2.93 19.78 -8.96
C ALA A 422 -2.77 21.18 -9.55
#